data_657f994f21e038967a765ddceb29d927
#
_entry.id   657f994f21e038967a765ddceb29d927
#
_cell.length_a   1.000
_cell.length_b   1.000
_cell.length_c   1.000
_cell.angle_alpha   90.00
_cell.angle_beta   90.00
_cell.angle_gamma   90.00
#
_symmetry.space_group_name_H-M   'P 1'
#
loop_
_entity.id
_entity.type
_entity.pdbx_description
1 polymer ?
#
loop_
_entity_poly.entity_id
_entity_poly.type
_entity_poly.pdbx_seq_one_letter_code
_entity_poly.pdbx_strand_id
1 'polypeptide(L)'
;YKRQEETLRSLPVPARLDAALSDAFRTRRSNYEFSDDPINDKDLSTILWAADGRLAKKDDLRTTPSVLQKHCVSIYVVKSNGVWLWDNTRRALVFLIDKDCRKDVCLTDPLIESAPVHLIYVANPIETHRSAVDTLKRLFRVKSKESDPALRDFFKTYGPAVEIGAKVEAVYLACAALSIRCLARMSFDPKAVRKALHLTAGQRPLCAQTLGYKPTSLFNIAL
;
A
#
# COMPACT_ATOMS: atom_id res chain seq x y z
N TYR A 1 -4.16 -31.12 -8.21
CA TYR A 1 -3.56 -29.84 -7.77
C TYR A 1 -3.44 -29.86 -6.27
N LYS A 2 -2.24 -30.09 -5.71
CA LYS A 2 -1.96 -29.91 -4.29
C LYS A 2 -2.11 -28.43 -3.99
N ARG A 3 -3.05 -28.04 -3.11
CA ARG A 3 -3.09 -26.73 -2.46
C ARG A 3 -1.74 -26.58 -1.74
N GLN A 4 -0.88 -25.68 -2.21
CA GLN A 4 0.22 -25.20 -1.38
C GLN A 4 -0.41 -24.54 -0.16
N GLU A 5 -0.04 -25.00 1.04
CA GLU A 5 -0.45 -24.34 2.27
C GLU A 5 0.04 -22.89 2.21
N GLU A 6 -0.90 -21.96 2.27
CA GLU A 6 -0.56 -20.54 2.33
C GLU A 6 0.22 -20.29 3.62
N THR A 7 1.49 -19.93 3.50
CA THR A 7 2.27 -19.51 4.66
C THR A 7 1.80 -18.13 5.09
N LEU A 8 1.15 -18.07 6.24
CA LEU A 8 0.61 -16.86 6.84
C LEU A 8 1.48 -16.39 7.99
N ARG A 9 1.82 -15.10 8.00
CA ARG A 9 2.41 -14.42 9.14
C ARG A 9 1.38 -13.46 9.74
N SER A 10 0.75 -13.86 10.83
CA SER A 10 -0.15 -12.98 11.59
C SER A 10 0.62 -11.80 12.15
N LEU A 11 0.06 -10.60 12.00
CA LEU A 11 0.61 -9.39 12.59
C LEU A 11 -0.11 -9.05 13.90
N PRO A 12 0.58 -8.42 14.87
CA PRO A 12 -0.02 -8.01 16.13
C PRO A 12 -1.12 -6.98 15.93
N VAL A 13 -1.95 -6.77 16.94
CA VAL A 13 -2.94 -5.67 16.95
C VAL A 13 -2.21 -4.34 16.74
N PRO A 14 -2.68 -3.46 15.84
CA PRO A 14 -2.07 -2.16 15.61
C PRO A 14 -1.89 -1.37 16.90
N ALA A 15 -0.84 -0.57 17.00
CA ALA A 15 -0.66 0.35 18.12
C ALA A 15 -1.71 1.45 18.07
N ARG A 16 -2.12 1.94 19.25
CA ARG A 16 -2.78 3.22 19.33
C ARG A 16 -1.74 4.30 19.00
N LEU A 17 -2.12 5.20 18.09
CA LEU A 17 -1.30 6.37 17.76
C LEU A 17 -1.73 7.50 18.69
N ASP A 18 -0.84 7.85 19.63
CA ASP A 18 -1.13 8.89 20.66
C ASP A 18 -0.70 10.29 20.18
N ALA A 19 -0.01 10.39 19.04
CA ALA A 19 0.34 11.68 18.45
C ALA A 19 -0.93 12.44 18.01
N ALA A 20 -1.00 13.73 18.32
CA ALA A 20 -2.06 14.56 17.77
C ALA A 20 -2.00 14.58 16.24
N LEU A 21 -3.16 14.54 15.59
CA LEU A 21 -3.23 14.55 14.12
C LEU A 21 -2.53 15.79 13.53
N SER A 22 -2.66 16.94 14.21
CA SER A 22 -1.95 18.18 13.83
C SER A 22 -0.43 18.03 13.81
N ASP A 23 0.12 17.24 14.74
CA ASP A 23 1.56 17.01 14.83
C ASP A 23 2.03 16.03 13.76
N ALA A 24 1.24 15.00 13.47
CA ALA A 24 1.51 14.11 12.35
C ALA A 24 1.56 14.88 11.02
N PHE A 25 0.62 15.79 10.76
CA PHE A 25 0.68 16.66 9.58
C PHE A 25 1.90 17.60 9.56
N ARG A 26 2.29 18.16 10.70
CA ARG A 26 3.45 19.07 10.80
C ARG A 26 4.78 18.34 10.62
N THR A 27 4.87 17.08 11.05
CA THR A 27 6.12 16.30 11.05
C THR A 27 6.30 15.40 9.85
N ARG A 28 5.20 15.05 9.14
CA ARG A 28 5.26 14.25 7.92
C ARG A 28 6.24 14.85 6.91
N ARG A 29 7.18 14.04 6.45
CA ARG A 29 8.16 14.41 5.40
C ARG A 29 8.38 13.25 4.45
N SER A 30 8.75 13.56 3.22
CA SER A 30 9.36 12.60 2.30
C SER A 30 10.86 12.49 2.62
N ASN A 31 11.32 11.29 2.92
CA ASN A 31 12.69 11.01 3.35
C ASN A 31 13.36 10.14 2.28
N TYR A 32 14.65 10.40 2.01
CA TYR A 32 15.42 9.72 0.97
C TYR A 32 16.52 8.80 1.52
N GLU A 33 16.70 8.79 2.83
CA GLU A 33 17.69 7.97 3.51
C GLU A 33 16.99 7.11 4.58
N PHE A 34 17.34 5.85 4.65
CA PHE A 34 16.72 4.87 5.53
C PHE A 34 17.81 4.03 6.21
N SER A 35 17.62 3.67 7.49
CA SER A 35 18.35 2.56 8.11
C SER A 35 17.92 1.26 7.47
N ASP A 36 18.81 0.29 7.40
CA ASP A 36 18.51 -1.09 6.99
C ASP A 36 17.92 -1.94 8.13
N ASP A 37 17.81 -1.37 9.35
CA ASP A 37 17.19 -2.02 10.50
C ASP A 37 15.75 -2.45 10.17
N PRO A 38 15.38 -3.72 10.47
CA PRO A 38 14.04 -4.22 10.18
C PRO A 38 12.96 -3.44 10.93
N ILE A 39 11.91 -3.04 10.24
CA ILE A 39 10.71 -2.50 10.90
C ILE A 39 10.08 -3.64 11.72
N ASN A 40 9.82 -3.37 13.00
CA ASN A 40 9.17 -4.34 13.87
C ASN A 40 7.72 -4.62 13.45
N ASP A 41 7.21 -5.80 13.80
CA ASP A 41 5.88 -6.25 13.35
C ASP A 41 4.73 -5.38 13.90
N LYS A 42 4.92 -4.73 15.04
CA LYS A 42 3.91 -3.84 15.64
C LYS A 42 3.74 -2.56 14.83
N ASP A 43 4.85 -1.95 14.44
CA ASP A 43 4.87 -0.74 13.61
C ASP A 43 4.37 -1.07 12.21
N LEU A 44 4.84 -2.16 11.61
CA LEU A 44 4.37 -2.61 10.29
C LEU A 44 2.87 -2.89 10.30
N SER A 45 2.35 -3.56 11.33
CA SER A 45 0.93 -3.80 11.50
C SER A 45 0.13 -2.50 11.58
N THR A 46 0.64 -1.52 12.32
CA THR A 46 -0.01 -0.21 12.49
C THR A 46 -0.05 0.57 11.18
N ILE A 47 1.05 0.57 10.43
CA ILE A 47 1.14 1.22 9.12
C ILE A 47 0.19 0.57 8.11
N LEU A 48 0.19 -0.74 8.01
CA LEU A 48 -0.68 -1.48 7.09
C LEU A 48 -2.15 -1.34 7.46
N TRP A 49 -2.47 -1.30 8.76
CA TRP A 49 -3.81 -1.02 9.24
C TRP A 49 -4.24 0.42 8.90
N ALA A 50 -3.37 1.41 9.05
CA ALA A 50 -3.68 2.78 8.65
C ALA A 50 -4.01 2.87 7.16
N ALA A 51 -3.27 2.16 6.31
CA ALA A 51 -3.47 2.12 4.86
C ALA A 51 -4.76 1.43 4.43
N ASP A 52 -5.08 0.28 5.03
CA ASP A 52 -6.16 -0.61 4.54
C ASP A 52 -6.73 -1.50 5.65
N GLY A 53 -6.84 -0.96 6.86
CA GLY A 53 -7.37 -1.71 8.01
C GLY A 53 -8.87 -1.91 7.92
N ARG A 54 -9.35 -3.09 8.30
CA ARG A 54 -10.77 -3.39 8.36
C ARG A 54 -11.35 -2.93 9.70
N LEU A 55 -12.39 -2.10 9.67
CA LEU A 55 -13.04 -1.53 10.86
C LEU A 55 -14.23 -2.37 11.32
N ALA A 56 -14.99 -2.93 10.39
CA ALA A 56 -16.13 -3.79 10.67
C ALA A 56 -16.16 -5.00 9.75
N LYS A 57 -16.58 -6.16 10.28
CA LYS A 57 -16.69 -7.40 9.49
C LYS A 57 -17.84 -7.36 8.48
N LYS A 58 -18.96 -6.72 8.85
CA LYS A 58 -20.22 -6.80 8.09
C LYS A 58 -20.22 -5.91 6.84
N ASP A 59 -19.66 -4.70 6.91
CA ASP A 59 -19.86 -3.68 5.87
C ASP A 59 -18.59 -3.37 5.07
N ASP A 60 -17.53 -4.19 5.24
CA ASP A 60 -16.19 -3.98 4.65
C ASP A 60 -15.66 -2.53 4.81
N LEU A 61 -16.04 -1.91 5.93
CA LEU A 61 -15.55 -0.58 6.26
C LEU A 61 -14.06 -0.62 6.55
N ARG A 62 -13.32 0.28 5.93
CA ARG A 62 -11.86 0.37 6.05
C ARG A 62 -11.41 1.73 6.55
N THR A 63 -10.16 1.79 6.97
CA THR A 63 -9.50 3.02 7.44
C THR A 63 -9.34 4.07 6.36
N THR A 64 -9.29 3.66 5.10
CA THR A 64 -9.21 4.56 3.94
C THR A 64 -10.39 4.37 3.00
N PRO A 65 -10.87 5.46 2.36
CA PRO A 65 -11.95 5.37 1.40
C PRO A 65 -11.52 4.64 0.12
N SER A 66 -12.50 4.08 -0.56
CA SER A 66 -12.32 3.48 -1.88
C SER A 66 -13.40 3.97 -2.83
N VAL A 67 -13.05 4.16 -4.09
CA VAL A 67 -14.01 4.55 -5.12
C VAL A 67 -15.04 3.45 -5.28
N LEU A 68 -16.32 3.79 -5.12
CA LEU A 68 -17.45 2.87 -5.19
C LEU A 68 -17.38 1.69 -4.20
N GLN A 69 -16.63 1.81 -3.12
CA GLN A 69 -16.40 0.73 -2.14
C GLN A 69 -15.87 -0.56 -2.78
N LYS A 70 -15.13 -0.45 -3.90
CA LYS A 70 -14.63 -1.63 -4.65
C LYS A 70 -13.31 -2.15 -4.12
N HIS A 71 -12.58 -1.35 -3.33
CA HIS A 71 -11.29 -1.76 -2.74
C HIS A 71 -10.40 -2.47 -3.76
N CYS A 72 -10.14 -1.77 -4.87
CA CYS A 72 -9.45 -2.35 -6.03
C CYS A 72 -7.92 -2.31 -5.93
N VAL A 73 -7.36 -1.94 -4.79
CA VAL A 73 -5.93 -1.83 -4.59
C VAL A 73 -5.44 -2.89 -3.61
N SER A 74 -4.48 -3.69 -4.04
CA SER A 74 -3.70 -4.60 -3.18
C SER A 74 -2.39 -3.96 -2.75
N ILE A 75 -1.95 -4.26 -1.52
CA ILE A 75 -0.67 -3.81 -0.97
C ILE A 75 0.26 -5.01 -0.89
N TYR A 76 1.31 -5.00 -1.71
CA TYR A 76 2.42 -5.95 -1.62
C TYR A 76 3.49 -5.37 -0.69
N VAL A 77 4.01 -6.19 0.20
CA VAL A 77 5.07 -5.84 1.15
C VAL A 77 6.34 -6.55 0.73
N VAL A 78 7.30 -5.79 0.21
CA VAL A 78 8.59 -6.30 -0.26
C VAL A 78 9.63 -6.06 0.80
N LYS A 79 10.28 -7.12 1.25
CA LYS A 79 11.30 -7.15 2.31
C LYS A 79 12.50 -7.98 1.85
N SER A 80 13.60 -7.94 2.61
CA SER A 80 14.80 -8.78 2.34
C SER A 80 14.51 -10.27 2.34
N ASN A 81 13.52 -10.70 3.12
CA ASN A 81 13.11 -12.10 3.26
C ASN A 81 11.92 -12.49 2.36
N GLY A 82 11.65 -11.72 1.31
CA GLY A 82 10.65 -12.07 0.30
C GLY A 82 9.54 -11.06 0.08
N VAL A 83 8.57 -11.49 -0.71
CA VAL A 83 7.39 -10.69 -1.07
C VAL A 83 6.16 -11.27 -0.39
N TRP A 84 5.39 -10.39 0.20
CA TRP A 84 4.19 -10.70 0.95
C TRP A 84 3.01 -9.90 0.45
N LEU A 85 1.79 -10.45 0.54
CA LEU A 85 0.54 -9.73 0.27
C LEU A 85 -0.16 -9.40 1.60
N TRP A 86 -0.56 -8.16 1.80
CA TRP A 86 -1.37 -7.76 2.94
C TRP A 86 -2.79 -8.29 2.84
N ASP A 87 -3.19 -9.10 3.83
CA ASP A 87 -4.56 -9.55 4.06
C ASP A 87 -5.17 -8.80 5.24
N ASN A 88 -5.97 -7.80 4.95
CA ASN A 88 -6.62 -6.97 5.98
C ASN A 88 -7.70 -7.70 6.77
N THR A 89 -8.26 -8.78 6.21
CA THR A 89 -9.31 -9.58 6.87
C THR A 89 -8.72 -10.43 7.98
N ARG A 90 -7.59 -11.07 7.70
CA ARG A 90 -6.84 -11.91 8.66
C ARG A 90 -5.83 -11.09 9.48
N ARG A 91 -5.60 -9.84 9.10
CA ARG A 91 -4.49 -9.01 9.61
C ARG A 91 -3.18 -9.78 9.56
N ALA A 92 -2.85 -10.26 8.40
CA ALA A 92 -1.72 -11.13 8.17
C ALA A 92 -1.00 -10.79 6.87
N LEU A 93 0.25 -11.19 6.78
CA LEU A 93 1.01 -11.22 5.54
C LEU A 93 0.95 -12.63 4.95
N VAL A 94 0.49 -12.73 3.70
CA VAL A 94 0.49 -13.95 2.91
C VAL A 94 1.81 -14.03 2.16
N PHE A 95 2.60 -15.05 2.39
CA PHE A 95 3.87 -15.25 1.70
C PHE A 95 3.64 -15.61 0.23
N LEU A 96 4.31 -14.92 -0.68
CA LEU A 96 4.15 -15.15 -2.11
C LEU A 96 5.43 -15.58 -2.80
N ILE A 97 6.56 -14.95 -2.51
CA ILE A 97 7.81 -15.14 -3.26
C ILE A 97 8.99 -15.17 -2.29
N ASP A 98 9.78 -16.25 -2.37
CA ASP A 98 11.02 -16.44 -1.59
C ASP A 98 12.21 -15.85 -2.35
N LYS A 99 12.23 -14.52 -2.46
CA LYS A 99 13.31 -13.78 -3.09
C LYS A 99 13.32 -12.33 -2.59
N ASP A 100 14.50 -11.77 -2.34
CA ASP A 100 14.65 -10.33 -2.14
C ASP A 100 14.45 -9.60 -3.47
N CYS A 101 13.30 -8.96 -3.60
CA CYS A 101 12.92 -8.19 -4.78
C CYS A 101 13.04 -6.67 -4.56
N ARG A 102 13.69 -6.19 -3.47
CA ARG A 102 13.77 -4.76 -3.17
C ARG A 102 14.41 -3.95 -4.31
N LYS A 103 15.46 -4.48 -4.94
CA LYS A 103 16.10 -3.86 -6.11
C LYS A 103 15.19 -3.81 -7.34
N ASP A 104 14.38 -4.86 -7.54
CA ASP A 104 13.48 -4.96 -8.69
C ASP A 104 12.32 -3.95 -8.62
N VAL A 105 12.01 -3.42 -7.42
CA VAL A 105 10.93 -2.45 -7.21
C VAL A 105 11.42 -1.01 -7.01
N CYS A 106 12.71 -0.77 -7.19
CA CYS A 106 13.35 0.54 -7.16
C CYS A 106 13.97 0.85 -8.53
N LEU A 107 14.13 2.14 -8.86
CA LEU A 107 15.07 2.58 -9.90
C LEU A 107 16.38 2.92 -9.20
N THR A 108 17.40 2.10 -9.40
CA THR A 108 18.83 2.28 -9.11
C THR A 108 19.21 3.43 -8.15
N ASP A 109 18.53 3.55 -7.02
CA ASP A 109 18.92 4.44 -5.92
C ASP A 109 19.30 3.55 -4.71
N PRO A 110 20.62 3.36 -4.47
CA PRO A 110 21.09 2.49 -3.39
C PRO A 110 20.57 2.86 -2.00
N LEU A 111 20.32 4.15 -1.74
CA LEU A 111 19.81 4.61 -0.45
C LEU A 111 18.35 4.19 -0.24
N ILE A 112 17.58 4.09 -1.33
CA ILE A 112 16.20 3.61 -1.28
C ILE A 112 16.17 2.08 -1.30
N GLU A 113 17.01 1.44 -2.11
CA GLU A 113 17.07 -0.02 -2.23
C GLU A 113 17.38 -0.73 -0.90
N SER A 114 18.23 -0.13 -0.05
CA SER A 114 18.61 -0.70 1.24
C SER A 114 17.51 -0.65 2.29
N ALA A 115 16.48 0.17 2.09
CA ALA A 115 15.39 0.29 3.05
C ALA A 115 14.73 -1.07 3.36
N PRO A 116 14.32 -1.32 4.62
CA PRO A 116 13.86 -2.63 5.05
C PRO A 116 12.51 -3.04 4.46
N VAL A 117 11.66 -2.08 4.06
CA VAL A 117 10.31 -2.36 3.57
C VAL A 117 9.94 -1.44 2.41
N HIS A 118 9.39 -2.04 1.34
CA HIS A 118 8.71 -1.31 0.28
C HIS A 118 7.26 -1.81 0.16
N LEU A 119 6.31 -0.90 0.28
CA LEU A 119 4.90 -1.15 -0.04
C LEU A 119 4.69 -0.86 -1.52
N ILE A 120 4.14 -1.81 -2.26
CA ILE A 120 3.79 -1.63 -3.67
C ILE A 120 2.29 -1.68 -3.79
N TYR A 121 1.71 -0.58 -4.27
CA TYR A 121 0.28 -0.44 -4.49
C TYR A 121 -0.07 -0.90 -5.89
N VAL A 122 -0.81 -1.98 -5.97
CA VAL A 122 -1.18 -2.65 -7.22
C VAL A 122 -2.69 -2.50 -7.44
N ALA A 123 -3.04 -1.82 -8.53
CA ALA A 123 -4.41 -1.77 -8.99
C ALA A 123 -4.82 -3.11 -9.59
N ASN A 124 -5.92 -3.68 -9.07
CA ASN A 124 -6.54 -4.87 -9.61
C ASN A 124 -7.60 -4.50 -10.66
N PRO A 125 -7.95 -5.43 -11.57
CA PRO A 125 -9.05 -5.21 -12.50
C PRO A 125 -10.34 -4.89 -11.74
N ILE A 126 -10.99 -3.81 -12.11
CA ILE A 126 -12.31 -3.48 -11.58
C ILE A 126 -13.34 -4.18 -12.47
N GLU A 127 -13.97 -5.22 -11.94
CA GLU A 127 -15.15 -5.79 -12.57
C GLU A 127 -16.33 -4.83 -12.40
N THR A 128 -16.61 -4.07 -13.44
CA THR A 128 -17.78 -3.20 -13.48
C THR A 128 -19.00 -4.02 -13.89
N HIS A 129 -19.64 -4.68 -12.92
CA HIS A 129 -20.97 -5.24 -13.14
C HIS A 129 -21.97 -4.10 -13.42
N ARG A 130 -23.01 -4.36 -14.24
CA ARG A 130 -24.07 -3.37 -14.56
C ARG A 130 -24.61 -2.67 -13.30
N SER A 131 -24.73 -3.36 -12.18
CA SER A 131 -25.21 -2.79 -10.91
C SER A 131 -24.35 -1.64 -10.35
N ALA A 132 -23.04 -1.66 -10.57
CA ALA A 132 -22.16 -0.58 -10.09
C ALA A 132 -22.33 0.70 -10.92
N VAL A 133 -22.54 0.55 -12.23
CA VAL A 133 -22.84 1.66 -13.14
C VAL A 133 -24.21 2.25 -12.82
N ASP A 134 -25.20 1.40 -12.50
CA ASP A 134 -26.54 1.85 -12.12
C ASP A 134 -26.53 2.58 -10.77
N THR A 135 -25.70 2.16 -9.82
CA THR A 135 -25.50 2.88 -8.55
C THR A 135 -24.88 4.26 -8.77
N LEU A 136 -23.88 4.37 -9.68
CA LEU A 136 -23.29 5.66 -10.07
C LEU A 136 -24.32 6.58 -10.74
N LYS A 137 -25.15 6.06 -11.66
CA LYS A 137 -26.21 6.82 -12.29
C LYS A 137 -27.20 7.39 -11.28
N ARG A 138 -27.53 6.61 -10.25
CA ARG A 138 -28.41 7.07 -9.14
C ARG A 138 -27.76 8.15 -8.30
N LEU A 139 -26.48 8.01 -7.93
CA LEU A 139 -25.73 8.98 -7.12
C LEU A 139 -25.53 10.30 -7.83
N PHE A 140 -25.19 10.28 -9.13
CA PHE A 140 -24.91 11.49 -9.91
C PHE A 140 -26.09 11.99 -10.72
N ARG A 141 -27.29 11.42 -10.55
CA ARG A 141 -28.52 11.77 -11.32
C ARG A 141 -28.31 11.79 -12.83
N VAL A 142 -27.40 10.98 -13.36
CA VAL A 142 -27.11 10.92 -14.80
C VAL A 142 -28.23 10.16 -15.51
N LYS A 143 -28.99 10.87 -16.34
CA LYS A 143 -30.13 10.30 -17.10
C LYS A 143 -29.71 9.53 -18.37
N SER A 144 -28.52 8.95 -18.48
CA SER A 144 -28.15 8.24 -19.70
C SER A 144 -28.72 6.81 -19.70
N LYS A 145 -29.38 6.42 -20.78
CA LYS A 145 -29.99 5.09 -20.98
C LYS A 145 -28.94 3.98 -21.20
N GLU A 146 -27.70 4.32 -21.54
CA GLU A 146 -26.61 3.37 -21.74
C GLU A 146 -25.48 3.65 -20.77
N SER A 147 -24.77 2.58 -20.35
CA SER A 147 -23.55 2.71 -19.57
C SER A 147 -22.48 3.39 -20.42
N ASP A 148 -22.26 4.68 -20.21
CA ASP A 148 -21.25 5.47 -20.92
C ASP A 148 -19.89 4.78 -20.80
N PRO A 149 -19.31 4.24 -21.89
CA PRO A 149 -18.01 3.60 -21.90
C PRO A 149 -16.91 4.54 -21.36
N ALA A 150 -16.98 5.84 -21.66
CA ALA A 150 -16.01 6.82 -21.23
C ALA A 150 -16.01 6.99 -19.70
N LEU A 151 -17.19 7.02 -19.07
CA LEU A 151 -17.30 7.08 -17.61
C LEU A 151 -16.74 5.81 -16.94
N ARG A 152 -16.97 4.65 -17.56
CA ARG A 152 -16.44 3.37 -17.08
C ARG A 152 -14.91 3.33 -17.16
N ASP A 153 -14.35 3.78 -18.29
CA ASP A 153 -12.91 3.84 -18.50
C ASP A 153 -12.25 4.87 -17.58
N PHE A 154 -12.92 5.99 -17.32
CA PHE A 154 -12.50 6.98 -16.33
C PHE A 154 -12.32 6.32 -14.94
N PHE A 155 -13.34 5.60 -14.44
CA PHE A 155 -13.24 4.96 -13.13
C PHE A 155 -12.21 3.83 -13.07
N LYS A 156 -12.06 3.06 -14.14
CA LYS A 156 -11.02 2.02 -14.24
C LYS A 156 -9.61 2.61 -14.21
N THR A 157 -9.44 3.77 -14.81
CA THR A 157 -8.15 4.43 -14.95
C THR A 157 -7.77 5.21 -13.69
N TYR A 158 -8.67 6.05 -13.21
CA TYR A 158 -8.39 7.01 -12.14
C TYR A 158 -8.84 6.54 -10.75
N GLY A 159 -9.83 5.67 -10.66
CA GLY A 159 -10.33 5.18 -9.37
C GLY A 159 -9.25 4.57 -8.48
N PRO A 160 -8.40 3.65 -9.00
CA PRO A 160 -7.30 3.10 -8.21
C PRO A 160 -6.28 4.16 -7.76
N ALA A 161 -6.00 5.16 -8.61
CA ALA A 161 -5.06 6.23 -8.26
C ALA A 161 -5.57 7.09 -7.10
N VAL A 162 -6.86 7.41 -7.08
CA VAL A 162 -7.50 8.13 -5.98
C VAL A 162 -7.47 7.31 -4.68
N GLU A 163 -7.77 6.01 -4.76
CA GLU A 163 -7.71 5.11 -3.61
C GLU A 163 -6.27 5.00 -3.08
N ILE A 164 -5.27 4.87 -3.96
CA ILE A 164 -3.86 4.82 -3.58
C ILE A 164 -3.45 6.13 -2.89
N GLY A 165 -3.85 7.29 -3.40
CA GLY A 165 -3.54 8.57 -2.77
C GLY A 165 -4.01 8.65 -1.32
N ALA A 166 -5.22 8.18 -1.02
CA ALA A 166 -5.74 8.10 0.34
C ALA A 166 -4.93 7.14 1.23
N LYS A 167 -4.56 5.97 0.70
CA LYS A 167 -3.73 4.98 1.43
C LYS A 167 -2.32 5.51 1.69
N VAL A 168 -1.70 6.15 0.71
CA VAL A 168 -0.36 6.75 0.80
C VAL A 168 -0.31 7.81 1.89
N GLU A 169 -1.29 8.71 1.95
CA GLU A 169 -1.32 9.74 2.99
C GLU A 169 -1.57 9.14 4.38
N ALA A 170 -2.45 8.15 4.50
CA ALA A 170 -2.67 7.45 5.77
C ALA A 170 -1.37 6.79 6.30
N VAL A 171 -0.57 6.19 5.40
CA VAL A 171 0.75 5.64 5.74
C VAL A 171 1.72 6.74 6.15
N TYR A 172 1.76 7.87 5.45
CA TYR A 172 2.62 8.99 5.83
C TYR A 172 2.32 9.50 7.24
N LEU A 173 1.04 9.68 7.57
CA LEU A 173 0.61 10.15 8.89
C LEU A 173 0.93 9.13 9.99
N ALA A 174 0.70 7.84 9.72
CA ALA A 174 1.06 6.76 10.66
C ALA A 174 2.58 6.71 10.88
N CYS A 175 3.38 6.81 9.82
CA CYS A 175 4.84 6.86 9.90
C CYS A 175 5.33 8.08 10.70
N ALA A 176 4.75 9.25 10.47
CA ALA A 176 5.07 10.46 11.24
C ALA A 176 4.80 10.28 12.73
N ALA A 177 3.64 9.69 13.08
CA ALA A 177 3.27 9.41 14.48
C ALA A 177 4.18 8.34 15.13
N LEU A 178 4.75 7.43 14.35
CA LEU A 178 5.67 6.37 14.81
C LEU A 178 7.16 6.76 14.72
N SER A 179 7.47 7.98 14.26
CA SER A 179 8.85 8.42 13.96
C SER A 179 9.56 7.52 12.93
N ILE A 180 8.82 6.96 12.00
CA ILE A 180 9.32 6.16 10.88
C ILE A 180 9.47 7.06 9.65
N ARG A 181 10.56 6.91 8.92
CA ARG A 181 10.80 7.59 7.65
C ARG A 181 9.98 6.95 6.55
N CYS A 182 9.49 7.79 5.64
CA CYS A 182 8.61 7.36 4.58
C CYS A 182 8.86 8.14 3.29
N LEU A 183 8.75 7.46 2.13
CA LEU A 183 8.85 8.06 0.80
C LEU A 183 7.87 7.42 -0.16
N ALA A 184 6.84 8.15 -0.59
CA ALA A 184 6.02 7.72 -1.72
C ALA A 184 6.70 8.08 -3.04
N ARG A 185 6.68 7.17 -4.01
CA ARG A 185 7.36 7.34 -5.28
C ARG A 185 6.66 6.59 -6.41
N MET A 186 6.85 7.09 -7.62
CA MET A 186 6.48 6.42 -8.87
C MET A 186 7.73 6.09 -9.71
N SER A 187 8.92 6.31 -9.15
CA SER A 187 10.21 6.00 -9.76
C SER A 187 10.53 4.51 -9.65
N PHE A 188 9.92 3.71 -10.51
CA PHE A 188 10.19 2.28 -10.73
C PHE A 188 9.85 1.91 -12.18
N ASP A 189 10.41 0.81 -12.68
CA ASP A 189 9.99 0.23 -13.96
C ASP A 189 8.75 -0.66 -13.74
N PRO A 190 7.57 -0.28 -14.25
CA PRO A 190 6.37 -1.09 -14.10
C PRO A 190 6.49 -2.52 -14.65
N LYS A 191 7.32 -2.73 -15.69
CA LYS A 191 7.55 -4.05 -16.27
C LYS A 191 8.42 -4.92 -15.35
N ALA A 192 9.48 -4.34 -14.77
CA ALA A 192 10.32 -5.02 -13.78
C ALA A 192 9.51 -5.40 -12.54
N VAL A 193 8.74 -4.47 -11.98
CA VAL A 193 7.85 -4.74 -10.84
C VAL A 193 6.84 -5.83 -11.15
N ARG A 194 6.18 -5.78 -12.32
CA ARG A 194 5.22 -6.83 -12.73
C ARG A 194 5.86 -8.22 -12.78
N LYS A 195 7.08 -8.31 -13.31
CA LYS A 195 7.84 -9.55 -13.37
C LYS A 195 8.24 -10.03 -11.98
N ALA A 196 8.80 -9.14 -11.16
CA ALA A 196 9.30 -9.46 -9.82
C ALA A 196 8.18 -9.92 -8.87
N LEU A 197 6.99 -9.32 -8.97
CA LEU A 197 5.84 -9.66 -8.12
C LEU A 197 4.90 -10.69 -8.76
N HIS A 198 5.23 -11.27 -9.91
CA HIS A 198 4.40 -12.23 -10.65
C HIS A 198 2.97 -11.73 -10.91
N LEU A 199 2.82 -10.43 -11.24
CA LEU A 199 1.50 -9.83 -11.43
C LEU A 199 0.82 -10.34 -12.71
N THR A 200 -0.49 -10.58 -12.62
CA THR A 200 -1.31 -10.97 -13.77
C THR A 200 -1.53 -9.84 -14.76
N ALA A 201 -2.01 -10.13 -15.97
CA ALA A 201 -2.15 -9.16 -17.06
C ALA A 201 -2.96 -7.91 -16.71
N GLY A 202 -4.01 -8.07 -15.88
CA GLY A 202 -4.88 -6.97 -15.47
C GLY A 202 -4.37 -6.13 -14.29
N GLN A 203 -3.35 -6.61 -13.58
CA GLN A 203 -2.81 -5.92 -12.40
C GLN A 203 -1.76 -4.88 -12.82
N ARG A 204 -1.84 -3.68 -12.22
CA ARG A 204 -0.95 -2.56 -12.54
C ARG A 204 -0.30 -1.99 -11.27
N PRO A 205 1.02 -2.04 -11.10
CA PRO A 205 1.70 -1.30 -10.04
C PRO A 205 1.63 0.19 -10.38
N LEU A 206 1.13 1.01 -9.47
CA LEU A 206 0.91 2.45 -9.71
C LEU A 206 1.74 3.33 -8.79
N CYS A 207 2.04 2.88 -7.58
CA CYS A 207 2.82 3.64 -6.61
C CYS A 207 3.61 2.67 -5.72
N ALA A 208 4.75 3.14 -5.26
CA ALA A 208 5.54 2.49 -4.22
C ALA A 208 5.70 3.44 -3.03
N GLN A 209 5.83 2.88 -1.82
CA GLN A 209 6.11 3.65 -0.62
C GLN A 209 7.19 2.94 0.19
N THR A 210 8.34 3.60 0.32
CA THR A 210 9.51 3.07 1.03
C THR A 210 9.47 3.48 2.48
N LEU A 211 9.77 2.55 3.39
CA LEU A 211 9.67 2.70 4.83
C LEU A 211 10.95 2.22 5.50
N GLY A 212 11.38 2.91 6.55
CA GLY A 212 12.53 2.52 7.38
C GLY A 212 12.73 3.48 8.55
N TYR A 213 13.58 3.10 9.49
CA TYR A 213 13.96 4.00 10.57
C TYR A 213 14.94 5.07 10.07
N LYS A 214 15.15 6.10 10.90
CA LYS A 214 16.18 7.10 10.66
C LYS A 214 17.55 6.43 10.77
N PRO A 215 18.49 6.63 9.82
CA PRO A 215 19.86 6.15 9.98
C PRO A 215 20.48 6.72 11.26
N THR A 216 21.17 5.88 12.01
CA THR A 216 21.99 6.34 13.13
C THR A 216 23.17 7.09 12.52
N SER A 217 23.28 8.39 12.75
CA SER A 217 24.43 9.16 12.26
C SER A 217 25.67 8.65 12.97
N LEU A 218 26.65 8.13 12.22
CA LEU A 218 27.98 7.76 12.75
C LEU A 218 28.81 8.97 13.25
N PHE A 219 28.25 10.19 13.16
CA PHE A 219 28.92 11.44 13.55
C PHE A 219 28.62 11.92 14.98
N ASN A 220 28.07 11.09 15.86
CA ASN A 220 28.04 11.39 17.29
C ASN A 220 29.19 10.68 18.06
N ILE A 221 30.34 10.48 17.43
CA ILE A 221 31.58 10.19 18.16
C ILE A 221 32.19 11.57 18.47
N ALA A 222 31.93 12.00 19.69
CA ALA A 222 32.57 13.04 20.51
C ALA A 222 33.70 13.89 19.85
N LEU A 223 33.48 15.19 19.81
CA LEU A 223 34.55 16.15 20.15
C LEU A 223 34.53 16.36 21.66
#